data_6fc3d89fb2133616ea93ee8a8eba02b8
#
_entry.id   6fc3d89fb2133616ea93ee8a8eba02b8
#
_cell.length_a   1.000
_cell.length_b   1.000
_cell.length_c   1.000
_cell.angle_alpha   90.00
_cell.angle_beta   90.00
_cell.angle_gamma   90.00
#
_symmetry.space_group_name_H-M   'P 1'
#
loop_
_entity.id
_entity.type
_entity.pdbx_description
1 polymer ?
#
loop_
_entity_poly.entity_id
_entity_poly.type
_entity_poly.pdbx_seq_one_letter_code
_entity_poly.pdbx_strand_id
1 'polypeptide(L)'
;VHGIDTPERILQKFASILCPPPLEREEAQNMAVPVIEVDQLTKCFEHFTAVDHISFQVKRGEIFGFLGANGAGKTTAMRMLCGLSRPTSGVGKVAGYDIFREAEQVKKHIGYMSQKFSLYEDLKVWENIRLFAGIYGMKDKEIEEKTEELLERLGFADERNTLVKSLPLGWKQKLAFSVSIFHEPKIVFLDEPTGGVDPATRRQFWELIYQAADRGITVFVTTHYMDEAEYC
;
A
#
# COMPACT_ATOMS: atom_id res chain seq x y z
N VAL A 1 -18.07 44.29 -3.82
CA VAL A 1 -16.78 44.55 -4.50
C VAL A 1 -15.86 43.41 -4.10
N HIS A 2 -15.76 42.37 -4.93
CA HIS A 2 -14.90 41.25 -4.72
C HIS A 2 -13.47 41.66 -5.13
N GLY A 3 -12.54 41.63 -4.18
CA GLY A 3 -11.14 41.92 -4.41
C GLY A 3 -10.52 40.93 -5.38
N ILE A 4 -10.09 41.41 -6.52
CA ILE A 4 -9.27 40.66 -7.48
C ILE A 4 -7.89 40.47 -6.83
N ASP A 5 -7.49 39.20 -6.63
CA ASP A 5 -6.14 38.88 -6.13
C ASP A 5 -5.08 39.49 -7.07
N THR A 6 -4.14 40.21 -6.51
CA THR A 6 -3.08 40.82 -7.29
C THR A 6 -2.16 39.76 -7.92
N PRO A 7 -1.56 40.03 -9.09
CA PRO A 7 -0.65 39.10 -9.75
C PRO A 7 0.48 38.56 -8.84
N GLU A 8 0.93 39.36 -7.89
CA GLU A 8 1.94 38.98 -6.89
C GLU A 8 1.43 37.93 -5.90
N ARG A 9 0.18 38.01 -5.45
CA ARG A 9 -0.46 37.01 -4.57
C ARG A 9 -0.71 35.68 -5.30
N ILE A 10 -1.05 35.75 -6.59
CA ILE A 10 -1.19 34.58 -7.44
C ILE A 10 0.16 33.91 -7.63
N LEU A 11 1.23 34.65 -7.93
CA LEU A 11 2.58 34.14 -8.04
C LEU A 11 3.13 33.56 -6.73
N GLN A 12 2.83 34.16 -5.58
CA GLN A 12 3.19 33.59 -4.27
C GLN A 12 2.45 32.27 -3.97
N LYS A 13 1.15 32.17 -4.34
CA LYS A 13 0.43 30.91 -4.24
C LYS A 13 0.99 29.81 -5.16
N PHE A 14 1.35 30.16 -6.39
CA PHE A 14 2.02 29.23 -7.30
C PHE A 14 3.42 28.85 -6.85
N ALA A 15 4.20 29.77 -6.29
CA ALA A 15 5.53 29.47 -5.75
C ALA A 15 5.47 28.51 -4.54
N SER A 16 4.46 28.61 -3.67
CA SER A 16 4.28 27.69 -2.55
C SER A 16 3.78 26.29 -2.96
N ILE A 17 3.20 26.16 -4.16
CA ILE A 17 2.78 24.89 -4.74
C ILE A 17 3.96 24.22 -5.47
N LEU A 18 4.84 25.00 -6.10
CA LEU A 18 5.99 24.51 -6.89
C LEU A 18 7.24 24.29 -6.05
N CYS A 19 7.35 24.92 -4.90
CA CYS A 19 8.47 24.73 -3.98
C CYS A 19 7.87 24.64 -2.55
N PRO A 20 7.53 23.43 -2.08
CA PRO A 20 7.08 23.26 -0.70
C PRO A 20 8.17 23.79 0.24
N PRO A 21 7.82 24.35 1.40
CA PRO A 21 8.79 24.82 2.37
C PRO A 21 9.76 23.68 2.70
N PRO A 22 11.04 23.96 2.95
CA PRO A 22 11.98 22.93 3.35
C PRO A 22 11.41 22.21 4.58
N LEU A 23 11.30 20.89 4.47
CA LEU A 23 10.86 20.03 5.57
C LEU A 23 11.60 20.41 6.85
N GLU A 24 10.91 20.52 7.96
CA GLU A 24 11.54 20.73 9.24
C GLU A 24 12.59 19.63 9.47
N ARG A 25 13.71 19.93 10.15
CA ARG A 25 14.84 18.99 10.28
C ARG A 25 14.43 17.63 10.86
N GLU A 26 13.41 17.60 11.70
CA GLU A 26 12.84 16.36 12.26
C GLU A 26 12.08 15.54 11.21
N GLU A 27 11.34 16.16 10.30
CA GLU A 27 10.65 15.48 9.20
C GLU A 27 11.63 14.94 8.17
N ALA A 28 12.66 15.72 7.82
CA ALA A 28 13.73 15.27 6.94
C ALA A 28 14.54 14.11 7.52
N GLN A 29 14.80 14.10 8.83
CA GLN A 29 15.45 12.99 9.53
C GLN A 29 14.54 11.77 9.63
N ASN A 30 13.24 11.94 9.83
CA ASN A 30 12.27 10.86 9.92
C ASN A 30 12.03 10.17 8.56
N MET A 31 12.15 10.90 7.45
CA MET A 31 12.13 10.36 6.09
C MET A 31 13.43 9.62 5.71
N ALA A 32 14.55 9.90 6.39
CA ALA A 32 15.83 9.23 6.13
C ALA A 32 15.94 7.85 6.79
N VAL A 33 15.07 7.52 7.76
CA VAL A 33 15.09 6.23 8.46
C VAL A 33 14.41 5.16 7.59
N PRO A 34 15.11 4.05 7.28
CA PRO A 34 14.50 2.98 6.51
C PRO A 34 13.35 2.34 7.32
N VAL A 35 12.23 2.12 6.65
CA VAL A 35 11.04 1.46 7.21
C VAL A 35 11.03 -0.04 6.88
N ILE A 36 11.76 -0.44 5.83
CA ILE A 36 12.09 -1.81 5.49
C ILE A 36 13.60 -1.92 5.37
N GLU A 37 14.19 -2.87 6.07
CA GLU A 37 15.60 -3.22 6.01
C GLU A 37 15.75 -4.71 5.79
N VAL A 38 16.48 -5.11 4.78
CA VAL A 38 16.70 -6.51 4.40
C VAL A 38 18.18 -6.73 4.15
N ASP A 39 18.74 -7.77 4.78
CA ASP A 39 20.12 -8.15 4.57
C ASP A 39 20.26 -9.66 4.39
N GLN A 40 20.78 -10.06 3.22
CA GLN A 40 21.04 -11.44 2.81
C GLN A 40 19.83 -12.38 2.99
N LEU A 41 18.61 -11.85 2.78
CA LEU A 41 17.38 -12.61 3.00
C LEU A 41 17.25 -13.73 1.98
N THR A 42 17.07 -14.95 2.46
CA THR A 42 17.07 -16.16 1.64
C THR A 42 15.90 -17.07 2.01
N LYS A 43 15.28 -17.67 1.00
CA LYS A 43 14.26 -18.70 1.15
C LYS A 43 14.53 -19.90 0.28
N CYS A 44 14.81 -21.04 0.91
CA CYS A 44 14.93 -22.32 0.26
C CYS A 44 13.72 -23.20 0.59
N PHE A 45 13.26 -23.98 -0.40
CA PHE A 45 12.31 -25.06 -0.26
C PHE A 45 12.99 -26.33 -0.76
N GLU A 46 13.25 -27.29 0.12
CA GLU A 46 13.93 -28.57 -0.18
C GLU A 46 15.03 -28.50 -1.25
N HIS A 47 14.66 -28.50 -2.52
CA HIS A 47 15.61 -28.50 -3.66
C HIS A 47 15.59 -27.22 -4.48
N PHE A 48 14.86 -26.18 -4.05
CA PHE A 48 14.67 -24.95 -4.81
C PHE A 48 14.90 -23.71 -3.93
N THR A 49 15.76 -22.80 -4.38
CA THR A 49 15.94 -21.49 -3.77
C THR A 49 15.00 -20.49 -4.44
N ALA A 50 13.96 -20.09 -3.73
CA ALA A 50 12.96 -19.16 -4.23
C ALA A 50 13.39 -17.70 -4.11
N VAL A 51 14.17 -17.37 -3.08
CA VAL A 51 14.77 -16.05 -2.86
C VAL A 51 16.20 -16.26 -2.43
N ASP A 52 17.15 -15.62 -3.13
CA ASP A 52 18.58 -15.85 -2.95
C ASP A 52 19.29 -14.57 -2.54
N HIS A 53 19.69 -14.47 -1.25
CA HIS A 53 20.55 -13.44 -0.67
C HIS A 53 20.21 -12.00 -1.05
N ILE A 54 18.93 -11.62 -1.02
CA ILE A 54 18.52 -10.25 -1.35
C ILE A 54 18.83 -9.28 -0.20
N SER A 55 19.32 -8.10 -0.54
CA SER A 55 19.60 -7.01 0.41
C SER A 55 19.14 -5.69 -0.18
N PHE A 56 18.32 -4.93 0.56
CA PHE A 56 17.84 -3.61 0.16
C PHE A 56 17.23 -2.87 1.36
N GLN A 57 16.97 -1.58 1.16
CA GLN A 57 16.28 -0.73 2.14
C GLN A 57 15.21 0.08 1.44
N VAL A 58 14.11 0.37 2.14
CA VAL A 58 13.03 1.25 1.68
C VAL A 58 12.81 2.33 2.72
N LYS A 59 12.77 3.58 2.28
CA LYS A 59 12.54 4.75 3.15
C LYS A 59 11.06 4.96 3.40
N ARG A 60 10.75 5.68 4.46
CA ARG A 60 9.37 6.03 4.78
C ARG A 60 8.76 6.93 3.69
N GLY A 61 7.51 6.63 3.28
CA GLY A 61 6.78 7.36 2.24
C GLY A 61 7.23 7.06 0.81
N GLU A 62 8.19 6.17 0.61
CA GLU A 62 8.67 5.76 -0.70
C GLU A 62 7.69 4.77 -1.36
N ILE A 63 7.55 4.87 -2.68
CA ILE A 63 6.91 3.83 -3.50
C ILE A 63 8.04 2.98 -4.07
N PHE A 64 8.15 1.75 -3.56
CA PHE A 64 9.22 0.83 -3.93
C PHE A 64 8.70 -0.29 -4.85
N GLY A 65 9.16 -0.31 -6.08
CA GLY A 65 8.83 -1.32 -7.08
C GLY A 65 9.76 -2.53 -7.01
N PHE A 66 9.21 -3.70 -6.67
CA PHE A 66 9.95 -4.97 -6.68
C PHE A 66 9.63 -5.75 -7.96
N LEU A 67 10.48 -5.51 -8.99
CA LEU A 67 10.29 -6.07 -10.33
C LEU A 67 10.88 -7.46 -10.49
N GLY A 68 10.29 -8.22 -11.39
CA GLY A 68 10.82 -9.52 -11.79
C GLY A 68 9.81 -10.35 -12.58
N ALA A 69 10.31 -11.34 -13.31
CA ALA A 69 9.48 -12.27 -14.08
C ALA A 69 8.55 -13.09 -13.15
N ASN A 70 7.51 -13.69 -13.72
CA ASN A 70 6.67 -14.63 -13.00
C ASN A 70 7.53 -15.83 -12.54
N GLY A 71 7.32 -16.25 -11.28
CA GLY A 71 8.14 -17.29 -10.67
C GLY A 71 9.49 -16.84 -10.10
N ALA A 72 9.89 -15.56 -10.22
CA ALA A 72 11.15 -15.03 -9.69
C ALA A 72 11.20 -14.88 -8.15
N GLY A 73 10.22 -15.40 -7.41
CA GLY A 73 10.21 -15.35 -5.95
C GLY A 73 9.63 -14.08 -5.32
N LYS A 74 9.08 -13.14 -6.13
CA LYS A 74 8.52 -11.85 -5.64
C LYS A 74 7.51 -12.03 -4.50
N THR A 75 6.46 -12.82 -4.73
CA THR A 75 5.44 -13.14 -3.72
C THR A 75 6.06 -13.83 -2.49
N THR A 76 7.08 -14.69 -2.68
CA THR A 76 7.77 -15.34 -1.57
C THR A 76 8.54 -14.33 -0.72
N ALA A 77 9.29 -13.42 -1.35
CA ALA A 77 10.00 -12.34 -0.65
C ALA A 77 9.00 -11.46 0.12
N MET A 78 7.93 -11.01 -0.54
CA MET A 78 6.88 -10.20 0.10
C MET A 78 6.25 -10.92 1.30
N ARG A 79 5.93 -12.21 1.18
CA ARG A 79 5.36 -12.99 2.29
C ARG A 79 6.32 -13.13 3.49
N MET A 80 7.64 -13.16 3.26
CA MET A 80 8.62 -13.09 4.34
C MET A 80 8.60 -11.73 5.03
N LEU A 81 8.57 -10.63 4.26
CA LEU A 81 8.51 -9.27 4.79
C LEU A 81 7.23 -9.01 5.61
N CYS A 82 6.11 -9.59 5.20
CA CYS A 82 4.84 -9.51 5.92
C CYS A 82 4.76 -10.41 7.16
N GLY A 83 5.84 -11.16 7.50
CA GLY A 83 5.81 -12.11 8.60
C GLY A 83 4.88 -13.32 8.37
N LEU A 84 4.52 -13.61 7.10
CA LEU A 84 3.66 -14.73 6.70
C LEU A 84 4.47 -15.99 6.35
N SER A 85 5.77 -15.86 6.09
CA SER A 85 6.66 -16.97 5.76
C SER A 85 8.00 -16.79 6.47
N ARG A 86 8.49 -17.86 7.09
CA ARG A 86 9.77 -17.83 7.76
C ARG A 86 10.92 -17.85 6.75
N PRO A 87 11.91 -16.95 6.83
CA PRO A 87 13.14 -17.03 6.03
C PRO A 87 13.96 -18.27 6.40
N THR A 88 14.77 -18.76 5.47
CA THR A 88 15.75 -19.81 5.71
C THR A 88 17.01 -19.24 6.36
N SER A 89 17.46 -18.07 5.88
CA SER A 89 18.57 -17.30 6.44
C SER A 89 18.44 -15.82 6.10
N GLY A 90 19.38 -15.01 6.60
CA GLY A 90 19.35 -13.56 6.49
C GLY A 90 18.47 -12.90 7.56
N VAL A 91 18.39 -11.60 7.54
CA VAL A 91 17.62 -10.79 8.49
C VAL A 91 16.77 -9.78 7.76
N GLY A 92 15.66 -9.39 8.37
CA GLY A 92 14.80 -8.32 7.86
C GLY A 92 14.04 -7.64 8.97
N LYS A 93 13.83 -6.33 8.80
CA LYS A 93 12.97 -5.53 9.67
C LYS A 93 11.93 -4.80 8.84
N VAL A 94 10.71 -4.74 9.34
CA VAL A 94 9.59 -4.02 8.74
C VAL A 94 8.91 -3.22 9.83
N ALA A 95 8.72 -1.92 9.61
CA ALA A 95 8.19 -0.97 10.59
C ALA A 95 8.97 -0.93 11.92
N GLY A 96 10.25 -1.34 11.91
CA GLY A 96 11.13 -1.44 13.08
C GLY A 96 11.11 -2.80 13.78
N TYR A 97 10.28 -3.75 13.35
CA TYR A 97 10.13 -5.08 13.94
C TYR A 97 10.84 -6.16 13.11
N ASP A 98 11.45 -7.13 13.78
CA ASP A 98 12.03 -8.31 13.14
C ASP A 98 10.93 -9.17 12.48
N ILE A 99 11.06 -9.42 11.17
CA ILE A 99 10.04 -10.13 10.37
C ILE A 99 9.78 -11.56 10.82
N PHE A 100 10.68 -12.12 11.60
CA PHE A 100 10.59 -13.48 12.09
C PHE A 100 10.24 -13.57 13.58
N ARG A 101 10.95 -12.84 14.43
CA ARG A 101 10.79 -12.89 15.89
C ARG A 101 9.57 -12.12 16.35
N GLU A 102 9.22 -11.06 15.61
CA GLU A 102 8.14 -10.12 15.95
C GLU A 102 7.06 -10.07 14.84
N ALA A 103 6.84 -11.20 14.14
CA ALA A 103 5.90 -11.29 13.00
C ALA A 103 4.51 -10.76 13.31
N GLU A 104 3.99 -10.97 14.54
CA GLU A 104 2.68 -10.45 14.95
C GLU A 104 2.67 -8.91 15.09
N GLN A 105 3.81 -8.31 15.45
CA GLN A 105 3.93 -6.84 15.46
C GLN A 105 4.01 -6.30 14.04
N VAL A 106 4.77 -6.96 13.15
CA VAL A 106 4.80 -6.60 11.72
C VAL A 106 3.38 -6.55 11.16
N LYS A 107 2.59 -7.61 11.33
CA LYS A 107 1.21 -7.72 10.80
C LYS A 107 0.29 -6.59 11.26
N LYS A 108 0.46 -6.08 12.47
CA LYS A 108 -0.35 -4.97 13.00
C LYS A 108 -0.05 -3.61 12.36
N HIS A 109 1.15 -3.46 11.76
CA HIS A 109 1.65 -2.19 11.22
C HIS A 109 1.67 -2.14 9.71
N ILE A 110 1.23 -3.21 9.04
CA ILE A 110 1.21 -3.31 7.58
C ILE A 110 -0.19 -3.49 7.05
N GLY A 111 -0.43 -3.00 5.83
CA GLY A 111 -1.52 -3.43 4.98
C GLY A 111 -1.01 -4.48 3.99
N TYR A 112 -1.88 -5.38 3.54
CA TYR A 112 -1.52 -6.40 2.56
C TYR A 112 -2.65 -6.63 1.56
N MET A 113 -2.35 -6.48 0.29
CA MET A 113 -3.23 -6.83 -0.82
C MET A 113 -2.60 -7.94 -1.64
N SER A 114 -3.18 -9.13 -1.60
CA SER A 114 -2.70 -10.28 -2.37
C SER A 114 -3.14 -10.20 -3.84
N GLN A 115 -2.43 -10.91 -4.72
CA GLN A 115 -2.74 -11.02 -6.14
C GLN A 115 -4.17 -11.53 -6.41
N LYS A 116 -4.65 -12.49 -5.61
CA LYS A 116 -6.05 -12.89 -5.58
C LYS A 116 -6.72 -12.07 -4.50
N PHE A 117 -7.62 -11.16 -4.89
CA PHE A 117 -8.27 -10.23 -3.96
C PHE A 117 -8.72 -10.93 -2.69
N SER A 118 -8.31 -10.36 -1.55
CA SER A 118 -8.66 -10.88 -0.23
C SER A 118 -10.11 -10.57 0.17
N LEU A 119 -10.90 -9.96 -0.72
CA LEU A 119 -12.30 -9.61 -0.45
C LEU A 119 -13.20 -10.84 -0.46
N TYR A 120 -14.13 -10.86 0.46
CA TYR A 120 -15.19 -11.89 0.52
C TYR A 120 -16.28 -11.53 -0.47
N GLU A 121 -16.41 -12.30 -1.54
CA GLU A 121 -17.31 -12.01 -2.66
C GLU A 121 -18.79 -12.08 -2.31
N ASP A 122 -19.16 -12.88 -1.32
CA ASP A 122 -20.53 -13.04 -0.82
C ASP A 122 -20.92 -12.04 0.26
N LEU A 123 -19.99 -11.16 0.65
CA LEU A 123 -20.26 -10.03 1.54
C LEU A 123 -20.49 -8.77 0.72
N LYS A 124 -21.27 -7.83 1.30
CA LYS A 124 -21.46 -6.49 0.77
C LYS A 124 -20.20 -5.65 0.90
N VAL A 125 -20.11 -4.55 0.18
CA VAL A 125 -18.99 -3.61 0.24
C VAL A 125 -18.71 -3.18 1.68
N TRP A 126 -19.72 -2.65 2.39
CA TRP A 126 -19.54 -2.19 3.77
C TRP A 126 -19.20 -3.31 4.75
N GLU A 127 -19.70 -4.53 4.52
CA GLU A 127 -19.40 -5.70 5.35
C GLU A 127 -17.95 -6.14 5.21
N ASN A 128 -17.38 -6.07 3.99
CA ASN A 128 -15.95 -6.28 3.78
C ASN A 128 -15.11 -5.25 4.52
N ILE A 129 -15.43 -3.95 4.39
CA ILE A 129 -14.71 -2.88 5.08
C ILE A 129 -14.75 -3.14 6.60
N ARG A 130 -15.94 -3.38 7.17
CA ARG A 130 -16.11 -3.63 8.60
C ARG A 130 -15.33 -4.86 9.08
N LEU A 131 -15.35 -5.96 8.30
CA LEU A 131 -14.64 -7.18 8.65
C LEU A 131 -13.14 -6.94 8.77
N PHE A 132 -12.53 -6.33 7.74
CA PHE A 132 -11.09 -6.09 7.74
C PHE A 132 -10.69 -5.04 8.77
N ALA A 133 -11.43 -3.95 8.92
CA ALA A 133 -11.17 -2.95 9.95
C ALA A 133 -11.27 -3.55 11.37
N GLY A 134 -12.23 -4.45 11.59
CA GLY A 134 -12.38 -5.19 12.84
C GLY A 134 -11.19 -6.12 13.15
N ILE A 135 -10.60 -6.75 12.14
CA ILE A 135 -9.38 -7.57 12.31
C ILE A 135 -8.21 -6.73 12.85
N TYR A 136 -8.13 -5.46 12.46
CA TYR A 136 -7.12 -4.52 12.98
C TYR A 136 -7.53 -3.83 14.30
N GLY A 137 -8.66 -4.23 14.87
CA GLY A 137 -9.11 -3.77 16.20
C GLY A 137 -9.75 -2.39 16.23
N MET A 138 -10.18 -1.86 15.07
CA MET A 138 -10.90 -0.59 14.99
C MET A 138 -12.29 -0.70 15.67
N LYS A 139 -12.77 0.40 16.25
CA LYS A 139 -14.08 0.45 16.90
C LYS A 139 -15.20 0.66 15.89
N ASP A 140 -16.38 0.06 16.15
CA ASP A 140 -17.54 0.14 15.24
C ASP A 140 -17.91 1.56 14.82
N LYS A 141 -17.89 2.53 15.74
CA LYS A 141 -18.21 3.93 15.44
C LYS A 141 -17.19 4.55 14.47
N GLU A 142 -15.91 4.32 14.68
CA GLU A 142 -14.82 4.78 13.80
C GLU A 142 -14.92 4.14 12.42
N ILE A 143 -15.23 2.83 12.38
CA ILE A 143 -15.44 2.10 11.13
C ILE A 143 -16.57 2.71 10.31
N GLU A 144 -17.71 3.02 10.94
CA GLU A 144 -18.86 3.59 10.27
C GLU A 144 -18.54 4.96 9.65
N GLU A 145 -17.96 5.88 10.46
CA GLU A 145 -17.59 7.24 10.01
C GLU A 145 -16.59 7.19 8.84
N LYS A 146 -15.52 6.41 8.95
CA LYS A 146 -14.51 6.24 7.89
C LYS A 146 -15.05 5.49 6.66
N THR A 147 -16.04 4.61 6.83
CA THR A 147 -16.66 3.89 5.71
C THR A 147 -17.41 4.84 4.81
N GLU A 148 -18.23 5.73 5.36
CA GLU A 148 -18.96 6.72 4.54
C GLU A 148 -17.99 7.62 3.77
N GLU A 149 -16.97 8.15 4.44
CA GLU A 149 -15.92 8.97 3.79
C GLU A 149 -15.20 8.20 2.66
N LEU A 150 -14.86 6.93 2.91
CA LEU A 150 -14.21 6.10 1.90
C LEU A 150 -15.10 5.87 0.68
N LEU A 151 -16.37 5.54 0.89
CA LEU A 151 -17.31 5.26 -0.19
C LEU A 151 -17.56 6.50 -1.04
N GLU A 152 -17.70 7.68 -0.43
CA GLU A 152 -17.81 8.95 -1.16
C GLU A 152 -16.57 9.22 -2.01
N ARG A 153 -15.38 9.08 -1.42
CA ARG A 153 -14.10 9.32 -2.11
C ARG A 153 -13.88 8.38 -3.30
N LEU A 154 -14.31 7.13 -3.19
CA LEU A 154 -14.21 6.15 -4.27
C LEU A 154 -15.31 6.28 -5.33
N GLY A 155 -16.35 7.08 -5.08
CA GLY A 155 -17.56 7.12 -5.89
C GLY A 155 -18.42 5.86 -5.76
N PHE A 156 -18.42 5.22 -4.59
CA PHE A 156 -19.09 3.96 -4.28
C PHE A 156 -20.29 4.16 -3.32
N ALA A 157 -20.75 5.38 -3.12
CA ALA A 157 -21.83 5.67 -2.18
C ALA A 157 -23.07 4.82 -2.44
N ASP A 158 -23.48 4.68 -3.71
CA ASP A 158 -24.64 3.86 -4.10
C ASP A 158 -24.36 2.35 -4.00
N GLU A 159 -23.10 1.94 -3.97
CA GLU A 159 -22.68 0.54 -3.95
C GLU A 159 -22.47 -0.04 -2.55
N ARG A 160 -22.73 0.75 -1.51
CA ARG A 160 -22.54 0.32 -0.11
C ARG A 160 -23.12 -1.08 0.18
N ASN A 161 -24.32 -1.34 -0.33
CA ASN A 161 -25.06 -2.58 -0.10
C ASN A 161 -24.92 -3.62 -1.22
N THR A 162 -24.11 -3.34 -2.24
CA THR A 162 -23.86 -4.25 -3.34
C THR A 162 -22.92 -5.37 -2.91
N LEU A 163 -23.21 -6.61 -3.34
CA LEU A 163 -22.32 -7.74 -3.11
C LEU A 163 -21.02 -7.56 -3.91
N VAL A 164 -19.88 -7.83 -3.29
CA VAL A 164 -18.56 -7.64 -3.93
C VAL A 164 -18.43 -8.45 -5.22
N LYS A 165 -19.03 -9.66 -5.31
CA LYS A 165 -19.02 -10.46 -6.55
C LYS A 165 -19.63 -9.74 -7.76
N SER A 166 -20.57 -8.83 -7.54
CA SER A 166 -21.26 -8.08 -8.59
C SER A 166 -20.49 -6.85 -9.07
N LEU A 167 -19.42 -6.45 -8.38
CA LEU A 167 -18.62 -5.30 -8.77
C LEU A 167 -17.72 -5.63 -9.98
N PRO A 168 -17.50 -4.66 -10.89
CA PRO A 168 -16.47 -4.76 -11.91
C PRO A 168 -15.07 -4.98 -11.31
N LEU A 169 -14.16 -5.63 -12.05
CA LEU A 169 -12.83 -5.99 -11.57
C LEU A 169 -12.05 -4.77 -11.03
N GLY A 170 -12.04 -3.66 -11.76
CA GLY A 170 -11.33 -2.45 -11.33
C GLY A 170 -11.91 -1.84 -10.03
N TRP A 171 -13.20 -2.02 -9.77
CA TRP A 171 -13.83 -1.59 -8.52
C TRP A 171 -13.45 -2.50 -7.37
N LYS A 172 -13.41 -3.81 -7.60
CA LYS A 172 -12.88 -4.78 -6.62
C LYS A 172 -11.45 -4.46 -6.22
N GLN A 173 -10.60 -4.08 -7.18
CA GLN A 173 -9.21 -3.68 -6.92
C GLN A 173 -9.13 -2.42 -6.06
N LYS A 174 -9.87 -1.35 -6.44
CA LYS A 174 -9.91 -0.10 -5.67
C LYS A 174 -10.39 -0.35 -4.23
N LEU A 175 -11.43 -1.18 -4.07
CA LEU A 175 -11.93 -1.55 -2.75
C LEU A 175 -10.88 -2.35 -1.96
N ALA A 176 -10.24 -3.36 -2.57
CA ALA A 176 -9.23 -4.19 -1.92
C ALA A 176 -8.03 -3.36 -1.43
N PHE A 177 -7.54 -2.45 -2.29
CA PHE A 177 -6.50 -1.50 -1.90
C PHE A 177 -6.94 -0.63 -0.74
N SER A 178 -8.11 0.01 -0.83
CA SER A 178 -8.61 0.90 0.21
C SER A 178 -8.82 0.20 1.55
N VAL A 179 -9.30 -1.04 1.52
CA VAL A 179 -9.43 -1.88 2.71
C VAL A 179 -8.05 -2.21 3.31
N SER A 180 -7.05 -2.46 2.47
CA SER A 180 -5.69 -2.77 2.94
C SER A 180 -5.00 -1.61 3.67
N ILE A 181 -5.43 -0.38 3.42
CA ILE A 181 -4.89 0.83 4.07
C ILE A 181 -5.88 1.51 5.04
N PHE A 182 -7.06 0.92 5.27
CA PHE A 182 -8.14 1.53 6.04
C PHE A 182 -7.77 1.82 7.51
N HIS A 183 -6.93 0.98 8.10
CA HIS A 183 -6.38 1.13 9.45
C HIS A 183 -5.12 2.02 9.53
N GLU A 184 -4.79 2.73 8.46
CA GLU A 184 -3.66 3.67 8.34
C GLU A 184 -2.30 3.01 8.68
N PRO A 185 -1.91 1.94 7.98
CA PRO A 185 -0.65 1.26 8.24
C PRO A 185 0.55 2.14 7.88
N LYS A 186 1.72 1.85 8.45
CA LYS A 186 2.99 2.50 8.07
C LYS A 186 3.44 2.10 6.67
N ILE A 187 3.12 0.86 6.27
CA ILE A 187 3.52 0.25 5.00
C ILE A 187 2.35 -0.54 4.45
N VAL A 188 2.14 -0.47 3.14
CA VAL A 188 1.24 -1.38 2.42
C VAL A 188 2.03 -2.21 1.42
N PHE A 189 1.78 -3.52 1.41
CA PHE A 189 2.32 -4.47 0.46
C PHE A 189 1.27 -4.83 -0.58
N LEU A 190 1.60 -4.65 -1.86
CA LEU A 190 0.72 -4.88 -3.00
C LEU A 190 1.33 -5.95 -3.92
N ASP A 191 0.70 -7.12 -4.00
CA ASP A 191 1.19 -8.24 -4.81
C ASP A 191 0.50 -8.25 -6.18
N GLU A 192 1.19 -7.73 -7.22
CA GLU A 192 0.70 -7.60 -8.59
C GLU A 192 -0.71 -6.96 -8.67
N PRO A 193 -0.92 -5.76 -8.06
CA PRO A 193 -2.25 -5.24 -7.79
C PRO A 193 -3.04 -4.86 -9.05
N THR A 194 -2.37 -4.65 -10.17
CA THR A 194 -2.95 -4.21 -11.45
C THR A 194 -3.10 -5.33 -12.47
N GLY A 195 -2.88 -6.57 -12.04
CA GLY A 195 -3.01 -7.74 -12.89
C GLY A 195 -4.41 -7.88 -13.50
N GLY A 196 -4.47 -8.02 -14.83
CA GLY A 196 -5.72 -8.32 -15.55
C GLY A 196 -6.67 -7.14 -15.79
N VAL A 197 -6.27 -5.89 -15.47
CA VAL A 197 -7.07 -4.69 -15.78
C VAL A 197 -6.57 -3.95 -17.01
N ASP A 198 -7.49 -3.20 -17.61
CA ASP A 198 -7.20 -2.34 -18.74
C ASP A 198 -6.27 -1.15 -18.35
N PRO A 199 -5.59 -0.52 -19.33
CA PRO A 199 -4.64 0.56 -19.04
C PRO A 199 -5.25 1.80 -18.37
N ALA A 200 -6.52 2.10 -18.59
CA ALA A 200 -7.18 3.26 -17.97
C ALA A 200 -7.44 2.99 -16.47
N THR A 201 -7.96 1.81 -16.15
CA THR A 201 -8.16 1.35 -14.77
C THR A 201 -6.82 1.26 -14.03
N ARG A 202 -5.75 0.78 -14.69
CA ARG A 202 -4.39 0.74 -14.11
C ARG A 202 -3.90 2.13 -13.71
N ARG A 203 -4.03 3.14 -14.57
CA ARG A 203 -3.66 4.54 -14.23
C ARG A 203 -4.42 5.05 -13.03
N GLN A 204 -5.73 4.86 -12.97
CA GLN A 204 -6.53 5.26 -11.82
C GLN A 204 -6.12 4.55 -10.52
N PHE A 205 -5.65 3.32 -10.61
CA PHE A 205 -5.13 2.59 -9.45
C PHE A 205 -3.81 3.19 -8.95
N TRP A 206 -2.91 3.57 -9.87
CA TRP A 206 -1.66 4.26 -9.52
C TRP A 206 -1.90 5.63 -8.87
N GLU A 207 -2.93 6.36 -9.28
CA GLU A 207 -3.35 7.59 -8.60
C GLU A 207 -3.71 7.34 -7.12
N LEU A 208 -4.38 6.23 -6.81
CA LEU A 208 -4.66 5.85 -5.42
C LEU A 208 -3.38 5.52 -4.64
N ILE A 209 -2.41 4.87 -5.28
CA ILE A 209 -1.09 4.58 -4.68
C ILE A 209 -0.38 5.90 -4.34
N TYR A 210 -0.31 6.86 -5.27
CA TYR A 210 0.29 8.15 -5.01
C TYR A 210 -0.39 8.90 -3.87
N GLN A 211 -1.72 8.93 -3.84
CA GLN A 211 -2.47 9.53 -2.74
C GLN A 211 -2.17 8.89 -1.38
N ALA A 212 -1.90 7.59 -1.34
CA ALA A 212 -1.51 6.91 -0.11
C ALA A 212 -0.08 7.29 0.31
N ALA A 213 0.85 7.37 -0.64
CA ALA A 213 2.24 7.79 -0.40
C ALA A 213 2.31 9.25 0.08
N ASP A 214 1.53 10.16 -0.52
CA ASP A 214 1.42 11.56 -0.10
C ASP A 214 0.91 11.72 1.35
N ARG A 215 0.17 10.73 1.86
CA ARG A 215 -0.25 10.64 3.27
C ARG A 215 0.82 10.02 4.19
N GLY A 216 2.00 9.69 3.65
CA GLY A 216 3.11 9.11 4.39
C GLY A 216 3.06 7.59 4.55
N ILE A 217 2.17 6.89 3.84
CA ILE A 217 2.17 5.42 3.78
C ILE A 217 3.26 4.98 2.80
N THR A 218 4.18 4.15 3.24
CA THR A 218 5.17 3.53 2.35
C THR A 218 4.49 2.44 1.53
N VAL A 219 4.75 2.40 0.23
CA VAL A 219 4.15 1.40 -0.66
C VAL A 219 5.22 0.46 -1.19
N PHE A 220 5.05 -0.84 -0.96
CA PHE A 220 5.87 -1.87 -1.56
C PHE A 220 5.01 -2.63 -2.57
N VAL A 221 5.32 -2.49 -3.86
CA VAL A 221 4.56 -3.11 -4.94
C VAL A 221 5.39 -4.12 -5.70
N THR A 222 4.86 -5.35 -5.90
CA THR A 222 5.45 -6.28 -6.86
C THR A 222 4.76 -6.14 -8.20
N THR A 223 5.52 -6.20 -9.27
CA THR A 223 4.99 -6.21 -10.63
C THR A 223 5.91 -6.98 -11.58
N HIS A 224 5.33 -7.47 -12.65
CA HIS A 224 6.08 -8.00 -13.80
C HIS A 224 5.98 -7.08 -15.03
N TYR A 225 5.26 -5.96 -14.92
CA TYR A 225 5.13 -4.95 -15.97
C TYR A 225 6.26 -3.94 -15.87
N MET A 226 7.07 -3.83 -16.93
CA MET A 226 8.21 -2.90 -16.94
C MET A 226 7.80 -1.43 -16.97
N ASP A 227 6.65 -1.13 -17.59
CA ASP A 227 6.05 0.20 -17.61
C ASP A 227 5.58 0.68 -16.23
N GLU A 228 5.29 -0.22 -15.33
CA GLU A 228 4.96 0.14 -13.94
C GLU A 228 6.19 0.54 -13.12
N ALA A 229 7.39 0.16 -13.53
CA ALA A 229 8.62 0.60 -12.87
C ALA A 229 8.84 2.12 -12.97
N GLU A 230 8.30 2.75 -14.01
CA GLU A 230 8.37 4.20 -14.18
C GLU A 230 7.51 4.98 -13.17
N TYR A 231 6.59 4.30 -12.51
CA TYR A 231 5.71 4.88 -11.48
C TYR A 231 6.29 4.77 -10.05
N CYS A 232 7.42 4.07 -9.85
CA CYS A 232 8.03 3.81 -8.54
C CYS A 232 9.21 4.72 -8.21
#